data_f266b0816e99941df8816527761c9aa9
#
_entry.id   f266b0816e99941df8816527761c9aa9
#
_cell.length_a   1.000
_cell.length_b   1.000
_cell.length_c   1.000
_cell.angle_alpha   90.00
_cell.angle_beta   90.00
_cell.angle_gamma   90.00
#
_symmetry.space_group_name_H-M   'P 1'
#
loop_
_entity.id
_entity.type
_entity.pdbx_description
1 polymer ?
#
loop_
_entity_poly.entity_id
_entity_poly.type
_entity_poly.pdbx_seq_one_letter_code
_entity_poly.pdbx_strand_id
1 'polypeptide(L)'
;MKKGNRIAKILGGMLRYLVATVSLSIVFYIVFALFFSTEEERKLEHENRLYRQLYGELTRKEALISDVVDGLMEKDEAIYRELFETDAPSMDAVTAADMIPESDSLSESFYLSSAASTAESLMLMAGNVDDNFREIFRLLEKRDSIPPLSHPLHGMSYVQTGASLGLKHNPVHKLEMQHDGIDLIAPQGTPVYAAADGTVTQEIHSRKGLGNIVEITHKSGYVTRYCLLGDISVRKGRTVKRGQQIGTVGFSLSAPAAHLHYEVRYHGTILDPIHYLFASVTPDEYAKMLYMSVRTSQSMD
;
A
#
# COMPACT_ATOMS: atom_id res chain seq x y z
N MET A 1 78.26 -47.40 -26.62
CA MET A 1 76.84 -47.08 -26.92
C MET A 1 75.83 -47.58 -25.90
N LYS A 2 76.10 -48.40 -24.86
CA LYS A 2 75.10 -48.92 -23.91
C LYS A 2 74.76 -47.97 -22.71
N LYS A 3 75.63 -46.94 -22.38
CA LYS A 3 75.36 -46.04 -21.25
C LYS A 3 74.32 -44.94 -21.59
N GLY A 4 74.25 -44.41 -22.80
CA GLY A 4 73.29 -43.34 -23.20
C GLY A 4 71.87 -43.79 -23.19
N ASN A 5 71.60 -45.09 -23.53
CA ASN A 5 70.24 -45.64 -23.58
C ASN A 5 69.67 -45.90 -22.17
N ARG A 6 70.50 -46.09 -21.13
CA ARG A 6 70.06 -46.21 -19.73
C ARG A 6 69.65 -44.84 -19.16
N ILE A 7 70.47 -43.82 -19.43
CA ILE A 7 70.18 -42.43 -18.96
C ILE A 7 68.85 -41.89 -19.59
N ALA A 8 68.69 -42.13 -20.88
CA ALA A 8 67.47 -41.73 -21.58
C ALA A 8 66.18 -42.45 -21.03
N LYS A 9 66.30 -43.75 -20.63
CA LYS A 9 65.19 -44.50 -20.02
C LYS A 9 64.88 -43.98 -18.62
N ILE A 10 65.93 -43.65 -17.82
CA ILE A 10 65.73 -43.06 -16.48
C ILE A 10 65.13 -41.65 -16.58
N LEU A 11 65.63 -40.80 -17.47
CA LEU A 11 65.10 -39.48 -17.71
C LEU A 11 63.63 -39.54 -18.19
N GLY A 12 63.29 -40.46 -19.12
CA GLY A 12 61.95 -40.71 -19.58
C GLY A 12 61.00 -41.21 -18.48
N GLY A 13 61.52 -42.05 -17.56
CA GLY A 13 60.79 -42.46 -16.36
C GLY A 13 60.50 -41.31 -15.38
N MET A 14 61.52 -40.51 -15.11
CA MET A 14 61.38 -39.30 -14.25
C MET A 14 60.39 -38.30 -14.84
N LEU A 15 60.46 -38.06 -16.16
CA LEU A 15 59.54 -37.15 -16.85
C LEU A 15 58.12 -37.65 -16.75
N ARG A 16 57.86 -38.96 -16.96
CA ARG A 16 56.51 -39.54 -16.81
C ARG A 16 56.00 -39.40 -15.39
N TYR A 17 56.86 -39.61 -14.39
CA TYR A 17 56.49 -39.49 -13.01
C TYR A 17 56.18 -38.04 -12.65
N LEU A 18 56.93 -37.07 -13.17
CA LEU A 18 56.70 -35.63 -12.97
C LEU A 18 55.41 -35.20 -13.61
N VAL A 19 55.12 -35.66 -14.85
CA VAL A 19 53.85 -35.37 -15.51
C VAL A 19 52.67 -35.96 -14.76
N ALA A 20 52.79 -37.21 -14.26
CA ALA A 20 51.74 -37.87 -13.49
C ALA A 20 51.47 -37.14 -12.12
N THR A 21 52.50 -36.71 -11.43
CA THR A 21 52.36 -35.99 -10.14
C THR A 21 51.73 -34.60 -10.36
N VAL A 22 52.15 -33.85 -11.38
CA VAL A 22 51.54 -32.56 -11.73
C VAL A 22 50.10 -32.72 -12.12
N SER A 23 49.76 -33.70 -12.97
CA SER A 23 48.36 -33.99 -13.36
C SER A 23 47.51 -34.34 -12.14
N LEU A 24 48.00 -35.18 -11.23
CA LEU A 24 47.30 -35.56 -10.01
C LEU A 24 47.08 -34.36 -9.06
N SER A 25 48.09 -33.46 -8.94
CA SER A 25 47.99 -32.23 -8.18
C SER A 25 46.94 -31.26 -8.72
N ILE A 26 46.85 -31.14 -10.06
CA ILE A 26 45.84 -30.32 -10.71
C ILE A 26 44.43 -30.90 -10.44
N VAL A 27 44.27 -32.20 -10.61
CA VAL A 27 42.97 -32.86 -10.31
C VAL A 27 42.61 -32.68 -8.85
N PHE A 28 43.53 -32.86 -7.92
CA PHE A 28 43.31 -32.65 -6.50
C PHE A 28 42.93 -31.18 -6.21
N TYR A 29 43.59 -30.22 -6.82
CA TYR A 29 43.29 -28.79 -6.68
C TYR A 29 41.87 -28.48 -7.18
N ILE A 30 41.51 -29.00 -8.36
CA ILE A 30 40.17 -28.82 -8.93
C ILE A 30 39.08 -29.42 -7.99
N VAL A 31 39.31 -30.65 -7.51
CA VAL A 31 38.40 -31.29 -6.55
C VAL A 31 38.32 -30.51 -5.27
N PHE A 32 39.45 -30.06 -4.73
CA PHE A 32 39.48 -29.21 -3.54
C PHE A 32 38.73 -27.89 -3.76
N ALA A 33 38.96 -27.20 -4.88
CA ALA A 33 38.24 -25.97 -5.24
C ALA A 33 36.73 -26.15 -5.42
N LEU A 34 36.28 -27.33 -5.87
CA LEU A 34 34.86 -27.64 -6.00
C LEU A 34 34.16 -27.93 -4.66
N PHE A 35 34.93 -28.49 -3.69
CA PHE A 35 34.36 -28.87 -2.38
C PHE A 35 34.59 -27.87 -1.27
N PHE A 36 35.60 -27.03 -1.38
CA PHE A 36 35.95 -26.05 -0.35
C PHE A 36 35.82 -24.62 -0.89
N SER A 37 34.66 -24.03 -0.66
CA SER A 37 34.50 -22.60 -0.91
C SER A 37 35.38 -21.79 0.04
N THR A 38 36.09 -20.79 -0.49
CA THR A 38 36.89 -19.88 0.29
C THR A 38 36.01 -19.03 1.24
N GLU A 39 36.58 -18.47 2.32
CA GLU A 39 35.85 -17.56 3.21
C GLU A 39 35.27 -16.35 2.45
N GLU A 40 36.01 -15.85 1.46
CA GLU A 40 35.53 -14.75 0.59
C GLU A 40 34.33 -15.17 -0.26
N GLU A 41 34.34 -16.37 -0.80
CA GLU A 41 33.24 -16.92 -1.61
C GLU A 41 31.96 -17.10 -0.77
N ARG A 42 32.10 -17.60 0.45
CA ARG A 42 30.99 -17.69 1.43
C ARG A 42 30.44 -16.33 1.83
N LYS A 43 31.33 -15.34 2.00
CA LYS A 43 30.95 -13.96 2.30
C LYS A 43 30.18 -13.34 1.12
N LEU A 44 30.69 -13.49 -0.09
CA LEU A 44 30.03 -13.04 -1.32
C LEU A 44 28.68 -13.74 -1.56
N GLU A 45 28.58 -15.03 -1.30
CA GLU A 45 27.29 -15.75 -1.38
C GLU A 45 26.30 -15.28 -0.31
N HIS A 46 26.78 -14.95 0.89
CA HIS A 46 25.92 -14.41 1.95
C HIS A 46 25.44 -13.00 1.60
N GLU A 47 26.33 -12.13 1.14
CA GLU A 47 26.00 -10.80 0.66
C GLU A 47 25.03 -10.87 -0.53
N ASN A 48 25.27 -11.73 -1.51
CA ASN A 48 24.39 -11.91 -2.66
C ASN A 48 22.98 -12.42 -2.27
N ARG A 49 22.88 -13.28 -1.25
CA ARG A 49 21.57 -13.69 -0.69
C ARG A 49 20.87 -12.53 -0.01
N LEU A 50 21.60 -11.74 0.78
CA LEU A 50 21.07 -10.57 1.44
C LEU A 50 20.59 -9.52 0.43
N TYR A 51 21.39 -9.25 -0.60
CA TYR A 51 21.04 -8.36 -1.70
C TYR A 51 19.79 -8.84 -2.45
N ARG A 52 19.68 -10.11 -2.78
CA ARG A 52 18.49 -10.66 -3.44
C ARG A 52 17.22 -10.55 -2.59
N GLN A 53 17.33 -10.69 -1.28
CA GLN A 53 16.20 -10.50 -0.37
C GLN A 53 15.80 -9.02 -0.26
N LEU A 54 16.78 -8.13 -0.08
CA LEU A 54 16.57 -6.68 -0.04
C LEU A 54 16.03 -6.14 -1.37
N TYR A 55 16.56 -6.60 -2.49
CA TYR A 55 16.10 -6.21 -3.82
C TYR A 55 14.64 -6.62 -4.06
N GLY A 56 14.27 -7.83 -3.68
CA GLY A 56 12.89 -8.31 -3.78
C GLY A 56 11.91 -7.51 -2.90
N GLU A 57 12.36 -7.04 -1.75
CA GLU A 57 11.55 -6.20 -0.86
C GLU A 57 11.45 -4.75 -1.38
N LEU A 58 12.57 -4.18 -1.85
CA LEU A 58 12.61 -2.85 -2.45
C LEU A 58 11.75 -2.77 -3.70
N THR A 59 11.87 -3.74 -4.63
CA THR A 59 11.06 -3.78 -5.85
C THR A 59 9.56 -3.90 -5.54
N ARG A 60 9.19 -4.64 -4.49
CA ARG A 60 7.79 -4.70 -4.05
C ARG A 60 7.30 -3.37 -3.47
N LYS A 61 8.14 -2.68 -2.69
CA LYS A 61 7.81 -1.36 -2.15
C LYS A 61 7.73 -0.31 -3.25
N GLU A 62 8.63 -0.36 -4.21
CA GLU A 62 8.62 0.51 -5.39
C GLU A 62 7.37 0.31 -6.23
N ALA A 63 7.02 -0.93 -6.58
CA ALA A 63 5.79 -1.26 -7.29
C ALA A 63 4.54 -0.79 -6.53
N LEU A 64 4.53 -0.94 -5.19
CA LEU A 64 3.44 -0.49 -4.36
C LEU A 64 3.31 1.03 -4.35
N ILE A 65 4.44 1.76 -4.22
CA ILE A 65 4.44 3.22 -4.25
C ILE A 65 4.00 3.73 -5.61
N SER A 66 4.47 3.10 -6.71
CA SER A 66 4.04 3.42 -8.07
C SER A 66 2.53 3.25 -8.23
N ASP A 67 1.99 2.10 -7.80
CA ASP A 67 0.55 1.80 -7.88
C ASP A 67 -0.30 2.80 -7.08
N VAL A 68 0.21 3.22 -5.90
CA VAL A 68 -0.44 4.25 -5.07
C VAL A 68 -0.39 5.62 -5.73
N VAL A 69 0.76 6.01 -6.30
CA VAL A 69 0.93 7.29 -7.00
C VAL A 69 0.06 7.33 -8.25
N ASP A 70 0.05 6.26 -9.06
CA ASP A 70 -0.78 6.16 -10.26
C ASP A 70 -2.28 6.24 -9.91
N GLY A 71 -2.69 5.55 -8.85
CA GLY A 71 -4.07 5.64 -8.35
C GLY A 71 -4.43 7.03 -7.81
N LEU A 72 -3.49 7.75 -7.19
CA LEU A 72 -3.68 9.13 -6.74
C LEU A 72 -3.79 10.09 -7.93
N MET A 73 -2.96 9.91 -8.96
CA MET A 73 -2.98 10.74 -10.18
C MET A 73 -4.30 10.58 -10.94
N GLU A 74 -4.78 9.34 -11.13
CA GLU A 74 -6.08 9.07 -11.77
C GLU A 74 -7.24 9.73 -11.01
N LYS A 75 -7.16 9.77 -9.69
CA LYS A 75 -8.18 10.41 -8.85
C LYS A 75 -8.07 11.91 -8.82
N ASP A 76 -6.87 12.46 -8.80
CA ASP A 76 -6.63 13.88 -8.93
C ASP A 76 -7.25 14.39 -10.24
N GLU A 77 -7.03 13.69 -11.34
CA GLU A 77 -7.65 13.97 -12.63
C GLU A 77 -9.19 13.88 -12.59
N ALA A 78 -9.74 12.88 -11.94
CA ALA A 78 -11.18 12.73 -11.77
C ALA A 78 -11.79 13.85 -10.91
N ILE A 79 -11.13 14.22 -9.81
CA ILE A 79 -11.52 15.34 -8.94
C ILE A 79 -11.43 16.67 -9.69
N TYR A 80 -10.37 16.91 -10.44
CA TYR A 80 -10.22 18.13 -11.24
C TYR A 80 -11.31 18.23 -12.30
N ARG A 81 -11.60 17.15 -13.02
CA ARG A 81 -12.65 17.12 -14.05
C ARG A 81 -14.04 17.32 -13.47
N GLU A 82 -14.33 16.70 -12.32
CA GLU A 82 -15.66 16.76 -11.70
C GLU A 82 -15.91 18.07 -10.93
N LEU A 83 -14.90 18.63 -10.25
CA LEU A 83 -15.03 19.82 -9.42
C LEU A 83 -14.72 21.13 -10.15
N PHE A 84 -13.80 21.12 -11.10
CA PHE A 84 -13.34 22.31 -11.81
C PHE A 84 -13.74 22.34 -13.28
N GLU A 85 -14.34 21.26 -13.81
CA GLU A 85 -14.71 21.11 -15.24
C GLU A 85 -13.48 21.31 -16.17
N THR A 86 -12.28 21.06 -15.68
CA THR A 86 -11.00 21.15 -16.40
C THR A 86 -10.16 19.91 -16.16
N ASP A 87 -9.24 19.61 -17.08
CA ASP A 87 -8.27 18.54 -16.87
C ASP A 87 -7.25 18.98 -15.81
N ALA A 88 -6.78 18.02 -15.01
CA ALA A 88 -5.70 18.25 -14.05
C ALA A 88 -4.44 18.72 -14.79
N PRO A 89 -3.64 19.63 -14.20
CA PRO A 89 -2.37 20.02 -14.78
C PRO A 89 -1.49 18.77 -14.93
N SER A 90 -1.07 18.48 -16.19
CA SER A 90 -0.20 17.33 -16.47
C SER A 90 1.09 17.47 -15.68
N MET A 91 1.29 16.60 -14.72
CA MET A 91 2.62 16.40 -14.13
C MET A 91 3.33 15.39 -15.06
N ASP A 92 4.02 15.88 -16.06
CA ASP A 92 4.96 15.06 -16.84
C ASP A 92 6.07 14.59 -15.87
N ALA A 93 5.79 13.50 -15.18
CA ALA A 93 6.80 12.78 -14.46
C ALA A 93 7.76 12.21 -15.52
N VAL A 94 8.92 12.85 -15.66
CA VAL A 94 10.08 12.19 -16.24
C VAL A 94 10.30 10.96 -15.36
N THR A 95 9.77 9.83 -15.81
CA THR A 95 9.90 8.57 -15.07
C THR A 95 11.38 8.26 -15.00
N ALA A 96 11.90 8.03 -13.81
CA ALA A 96 13.28 7.60 -13.59
C ALA A 96 13.66 6.36 -14.44
N ALA A 97 12.66 5.61 -14.90
CA ALA A 97 12.81 4.52 -15.86
C ALA A 97 13.39 4.97 -17.20
N ASP A 98 13.09 6.19 -17.66
CA ASP A 98 13.62 6.73 -18.93
C ASP A 98 15.09 7.14 -18.83
N MET A 99 15.65 7.19 -17.62
CA MET A 99 17.04 7.56 -17.34
C MET A 99 17.97 6.37 -17.10
N ILE A 100 17.46 5.13 -17.05
CA ILE A 100 18.31 3.94 -16.82
C ILE A 100 18.73 3.37 -18.17
N PRO A 101 20.02 3.50 -18.57
CA PRO A 101 20.50 2.83 -19.77
C PRO A 101 20.43 1.31 -19.56
N GLU A 102 19.86 0.58 -20.52
CA GLU A 102 19.92 -0.87 -20.59
C GLU A 102 21.38 -1.33 -20.76
N SER A 103 22.11 -1.48 -19.66
CA SER A 103 23.48 -1.96 -19.66
C SER A 103 23.71 -2.89 -18.47
N ASP A 104 24.07 -4.12 -18.78
CA ASP A 104 24.37 -5.20 -17.83
C ASP A 104 25.61 -4.96 -16.93
N SER A 105 26.25 -3.78 -17.00
CA SER A 105 27.53 -3.49 -16.35
C SER A 105 27.53 -2.23 -15.46
N LEU A 106 26.40 -1.85 -14.88
CA LEU A 106 26.34 -0.67 -14.00
C LEU A 106 26.90 -0.98 -12.61
N SER A 107 27.69 -0.06 -12.05
CA SER A 107 28.29 -0.22 -10.74
C SER A 107 27.27 -0.12 -9.60
N GLU A 108 27.53 -0.79 -8.48
CA GLU A 108 26.70 -0.78 -7.28
C GLU A 108 26.39 0.64 -6.78
N SER A 109 27.34 1.57 -6.91
CA SER A 109 27.17 2.98 -6.59
C SER A 109 26.14 3.68 -7.48
N PHE A 110 25.96 3.24 -8.72
CA PHE A 110 24.96 3.78 -9.63
C PHE A 110 23.55 3.38 -9.20
N TYR A 111 23.33 2.12 -8.82
CA TYR A 111 22.02 1.66 -8.32
C TYR A 111 21.62 2.36 -7.01
N LEU A 112 22.58 2.56 -6.10
CA LEU A 112 22.32 3.28 -4.84
C LEU A 112 22.00 4.76 -5.09
N SER A 113 22.71 5.42 -6.02
CA SER A 113 22.43 6.83 -6.36
C SER A 113 21.10 6.98 -7.12
N SER A 114 20.78 6.04 -8.01
CA SER A 114 19.49 6.02 -8.72
C SER A 114 18.33 5.80 -7.75
N ALA A 115 18.42 4.83 -6.84
CA ALA A 115 17.40 4.59 -5.82
C ALA A 115 17.21 5.80 -4.89
N ALA A 116 18.29 6.47 -4.50
CA ALA A 116 18.22 7.69 -3.69
C ALA A 116 17.56 8.84 -4.46
N SER A 117 17.91 9.04 -5.73
CA SER A 117 17.30 10.06 -6.60
C SER A 117 15.82 9.79 -6.84
N THR A 118 15.43 8.52 -7.06
CA THR A 118 14.02 8.13 -7.19
C THR A 118 13.25 8.38 -5.92
N ALA A 119 13.82 8.04 -4.75
CA ALA A 119 13.18 8.30 -3.46
C ALA A 119 13.01 9.81 -3.19
N GLU A 120 14.00 10.64 -3.57
CA GLU A 120 13.91 12.10 -3.43
C GLU A 120 12.86 12.69 -4.37
N SER A 121 12.79 12.22 -5.62
CA SER A 121 11.75 12.61 -6.59
C SER A 121 10.34 12.23 -6.10
N LEU A 122 10.16 11.03 -5.55
CA LEU A 122 8.89 10.60 -4.97
C LEU A 122 8.50 11.43 -3.75
N MET A 123 9.46 11.83 -2.89
CA MET A 123 9.20 12.74 -1.77
C MET A 123 8.78 14.14 -2.24
N LEU A 124 9.40 14.66 -3.29
CA LEU A 124 9.02 15.94 -3.90
C LEU A 124 7.63 15.88 -4.52
N MET A 125 7.31 14.78 -5.23
CA MET A 125 5.96 14.55 -5.79
C MET A 125 4.91 14.45 -4.69
N ALA A 126 5.18 13.70 -3.62
CA ALA A 126 4.29 13.62 -2.46
C ALA A 126 4.07 14.99 -1.79
N GLY A 127 5.10 15.83 -1.71
CA GLY A 127 4.99 17.22 -1.23
C GLY A 127 4.09 18.07 -2.12
N ASN A 128 4.26 17.99 -3.43
CA ASN A 128 3.43 18.73 -4.39
C ASN A 128 1.97 18.28 -4.35
N VAL A 129 1.72 16.98 -4.17
CA VAL A 129 0.37 16.41 -3.98
C VAL A 129 -0.27 16.99 -2.71
N ASP A 130 0.47 17.05 -1.58
CA ASP A 130 -0.04 17.63 -0.34
C ASP A 130 -0.41 19.11 -0.51
N ASP A 131 0.42 19.90 -1.18
CA ASP A 131 0.16 21.32 -1.44
C ASP A 131 -1.05 21.53 -2.37
N ASN A 132 -1.20 20.72 -3.40
CA ASN A 132 -2.37 20.74 -4.29
C ASN A 132 -3.65 20.36 -3.53
N PHE A 133 -3.62 19.33 -2.71
CA PHE A 133 -4.76 18.97 -1.87
C PHE A 133 -5.14 20.06 -0.89
N ARG A 134 -4.18 20.72 -0.24
CA ARG A 134 -4.46 21.89 0.64
C ARG A 134 -5.12 23.03 -0.10
N GLU A 135 -4.71 23.31 -1.33
CA GLU A 135 -5.35 24.33 -2.16
C GLU A 135 -6.76 23.92 -2.59
N ILE A 136 -6.96 22.69 -2.99
CA ILE A 136 -8.29 22.11 -3.29
C ILE A 136 -9.20 22.27 -2.06
N PHE A 137 -8.72 21.94 -0.87
CA PHE A 137 -9.47 22.13 0.37
C PHE A 137 -9.86 23.58 0.59
N ARG A 138 -8.93 24.50 0.42
CA ARG A 138 -9.18 25.93 0.57
C ARG A 138 -10.23 26.43 -0.41
N LEU A 139 -10.26 25.90 -1.62
CA LEU A 139 -11.25 26.22 -2.64
C LEU A 139 -12.62 25.58 -2.34
N LEU A 140 -12.62 24.34 -1.85
CA LEU A 140 -13.83 23.64 -1.45
C LEU A 140 -14.49 24.25 -0.20
N GLU A 141 -13.72 24.74 0.76
CA GLU A 141 -14.27 25.47 1.92
C GLU A 141 -15.07 26.72 1.55
N LYS A 142 -14.80 27.29 0.38
CA LYS A 142 -15.50 28.48 -0.15
C LYS A 142 -16.79 28.13 -0.91
N ARG A 143 -17.06 26.86 -1.17
CA ARG A 143 -18.26 26.42 -1.90
C ARG A 143 -19.28 25.78 -0.96
N ASP A 144 -20.57 25.97 -1.23
CA ASP A 144 -21.68 25.40 -0.45
C ASP A 144 -21.84 23.86 -0.59
N SER A 145 -21.03 23.20 -1.43
CA SER A 145 -21.11 21.77 -1.69
C SER A 145 -19.76 21.09 -1.55
N ILE A 146 -19.45 20.66 -0.32
CA ILE A 146 -18.22 19.93 -0.02
C ILE A 146 -18.52 18.42 0.03
N PRO A 147 -17.70 17.56 -0.64
CA PRO A 147 -17.77 16.11 -0.45
C PRO A 147 -17.56 15.70 1.03
N PRO A 148 -17.93 14.47 1.44
CA PRO A 148 -17.80 14.01 2.81
C PRO A 148 -16.34 13.63 3.15
N LEU A 149 -15.46 14.62 3.20
CA LEU A 149 -14.00 14.46 3.33
C LEU A 149 -13.49 14.35 4.77
N SER A 150 -14.37 14.49 5.78
CA SER A 150 -13.96 14.37 7.18
C SER A 150 -14.04 12.93 7.64
N HIS A 151 -12.96 12.44 8.26
CA HIS A 151 -12.93 11.10 8.83
C HIS A 151 -14.03 10.94 9.90
N PRO A 152 -14.86 9.88 9.83
CA PRO A 152 -15.96 9.70 10.79
C PRO A 152 -15.48 9.31 12.19
N LEU A 153 -14.24 8.90 12.35
CA LEU A 153 -13.61 8.60 13.65
C LEU A 153 -12.34 9.45 13.80
N HIS A 154 -12.12 10.05 14.95
CA HIS A 154 -10.93 10.86 15.20
C HIS A 154 -9.80 10.04 15.81
N GLY A 155 -8.55 10.41 15.50
CA GLY A 155 -7.35 9.80 16.08
C GLY A 155 -7.13 8.34 15.64
N MET A 156 -7.68 7.96 14.50
CA MET A 156 -7.47 6.63 13.91
C MET A 156 -6.03 6.47 13.40
N SER A 157 -5.48 5.28 13.62
CA SER A 157 -4.23 4.86 13.00
C SER A 157 -4.54 3.98 11.77
N TYR A 158 -3.64 3.97 10.79
CA TYR A 158 -3.77 3.14 9.59
C TYR A 158 -3.99 1.64 9.89
N VAL A 159 -3.47 1.12 11.01
CA VAL A 159 -3.67 -0.29 11.43
C VAL A 159 -5.12 -0.62 11.78
N GLN A 160 -5.95 0.39 11.98
CA GLN A 160 -7.37 0.27 12.27
C GLN A 160 -8.24 0.31 11.00
N THR A 161 -7.61 0.42 9.82
CA THR A 161 -8.28 0.35 8.52
C THR A 161 -8.51 -1.11 8.16
N GLY A 162 -9.75 -1.51 8.08
CA GLY A 162 -10.18 -2.84 7.63
C GLY A 162 -10.42 -2.91 6.13
N ALA A 163 -11.29 -3.81 5.71
CA ALA A 163 -11.66 -4.00 4.31
C ALA A 163 -12.36 -2.76 3.75
N SER A 164 -12.04 -2.40 2.51
CA SER A 164 -12.74 -1.39 1.73
C SER A 164 -13.72 -2.02 0.73
N LEU A 165 -14.32 -1.19 -0.11
CA LEU A 165 -15.31 -1.59 -1.13
C LEU A 165 -14.83 -2.78 -1.97
N GLY A 166 -15.75 -3.67 -2.32
CA GLY A 166 -15.52 -4.76 -3.26
C GLY A 166 -15.88 -6.14 -2.75
N LEU A 167 -15.53 -7.17 -3.52
CA LEU A 167 -15.78 -8.54 -3.14
C LEU A 167 -14.81 -8.95 -2.02
N LYS A 168 -15.35 -9.32 -0.86
CA LYS A 168 -14.59 -9.64 0.34
C LYS A 168 -15.05 -10.97 0.93
N HIS A 169 -14.14 -11.69 1.55
CA HIS A 169 -14.47 -12.90 2.29
C HIS A 169 -15.10 -12.52 3.64
N ASN A 170 -16.34 -12.93 3.86
CA ASN A 170 -16.99 -12.79 5.18
C ASN A 170 -16.58 -13.98 6.07
N PRO A 171 -15.84 -13.76 7.17
CA PRO A 171 -15.34 -14.86 8.00
C PRO A 171 -16.42 -15.58 8.79
N VAL A 172 -17.57 -14.92 9.03
CA VAL A 172 -18.71 -15.49 9.76
C VAL A 172 -19.52 -16.42 8.85
N HIS A 173 -19.85 -15.94 7.66
CA HIS A 173 -20.63 -16.70 6.68
C HIS A 173 -19.77 -17.61 5.81
N LYS A 174 -18.43 -17.45 5.82
CA LYS A 174 -17.45 -18.21 5.01
C LYS A 174 -17.75 -18.16 3.50
N LEU A 175 -18.24 -17.04 3.04
CA LEU A 175 -18.61 -16.75 1.65
C LEU A 175 -17.96 -15.45 1.20
N GLU A 176 -17.74 -15.31 -0.09
CA GLU A 176 -17.41 -14.04 -0.70
C GLU A 176 -18.70 -13.23 -0.86
N MET A 177 -18.70 -12.03 -0.30
CA MET A 177 -19.83 -11.10 -0.33
C MET A 177 -19.37 -9.73 -0.79
N GLN A 178 -20.28 -9.00 -1.44
CA GLN A 178 -20.05 -7.61 -1.77
C GLN A 178 -20.01 -6.79 -0.46
N HIS A 179 -18.92 -6.09 -0.25
CA HIS A 179 -18.75 -5.13 0.84
C HIS A 179 -18.95 -3.72 0.28
N ASP A 180 -19.94 -3.00 0.78
CA ASP A 180 -20.39 -1.73 0.21
C ASP A 180 -19.77 -0.49 0.84
N GLY A 181 -18.79 -0.67 1.73
CA GLY A 181 -18.18 0.41 2.49
C GLY A 181 -16.75 0.13 2.88
N ILE A 182 -16.33 0.76 3.96
CA ILE A 182 -15.05 0.53 4.63
C ILE A 182 -15.30 0.19 6.10
N ASP A 183 -14.58 -0.79 6.63
CA ASP A 183 -14.60 -1.15 8.04
C ASP A 183 -13.49 -0.37 8.78
N LEU A 184 -13.90 0.42 9.75
CA LEU A 184 -13.00 1.21 10.60
C LEU A 184 -13.03 0.63 12.02
N ILE A 185 -11.95 -0.07 12.38
CA ILE A 185 -11.84 -0.82 13.64
C ILE A 185 -11.65 0.17 14.78
N ALA A 186 -12.60 0.20 15.70
CA ALA A 186 -12.53 1.06 16.87
C ALA A 186 -13.27 0.42 18.07
N PRO A 187 -12.84 0.70 19.30
CA PRO A 187 -13.51 0.19 20.49
C PRO A 187 -14.99 0.61 20.54
N GLN A 188 -15.82 -0.26 21.07
CA GLN A 188 -17.21 0.08 21.37
C GLN A 188 -17.28 1.36 22.21
N GLY A 189 -18.21 2.26 21.87
CA GLY A 189 -18.37 3.54 22.54
C GLY A 189 -17.52 4.67 21.97
N THR A 190 -16.61 4.39 21.02
CA THR A 190 -15.85 5.45 20.31
C THR A 190 -16.82 6.42 19.63
N PRO A 191 -16.68 7.75 19.81
CA PRO A 191 -17.54 8.72 19.15
C PRO A 191 -17.45 8.67 17.64
N VAL A 192 -18.61 8.74 16.97
CA VAL A 192 -18.74 8.79 15.50
C VAL A 192 -19.23 10.16 15.09
N TYR A 193 -18.61 10.75 14.06
CA TYR A 193 -18.85 12.12 13.64
C TYR A 193 -19.33 12.19 12.19
N ALA A 194 -20.15 13.21 11.89
CA ALA A 194 -20.61 13.48 10.53
C ALA A 194 -19.45 13.93 9.62
N ALA A 195 -19.28 13.28 8.48
CA ALA A 195 -18.18 13.54 7.53
C ALA A 195 -18.34 14.87 6.77
N ALA A 196 -19.55 15.41 6.65
CA ALA A 196 -19.84 16.70 6.07
C ALA A 196 -21.17 17.28 6.63
N ASP A 197 -21.43 18.56 6.31
CA ASP A 197 -22.73 19.20 6.59
C ASP A 197 -23.85 18.47 5.85
N GLY A 198 -24.99 18.23 6.50
CA GLY A 198 -26.09 17.53 5.86
C GLY A 198 -27.34 17.43 6.70
N THR A 199 -28.29 16.63 6.22
CA THR A 199 -29.54 16.31 6.92
C THR A 199 -29.65 14.82 7.13
N VAL A 200 -29.98 14.39 8.33
CA VAL A 200 -30.22 12.97 8.64
C VAL A 200 -31.48 12.51 7.89
N THR A 201 -31.30 11.63 6.93
CA THR A 201 -32.40 11.09 6.08
C THR A 201 -32.93 9.78 6.61
N GLN A 202 -32.07 8.97 7.26
CA GLN A 202 -32.50 7.73 7.92
C GLN A 202 -31.87 7.60 9.30
N GLU A 203 -32.67 7.06 10.21
CA GLU A 203 -32.31 6.63 11.55
C GLU A 203 -32.95 5.26 11.77
N ILE A 204 -32.11 4.22 11.83
CA ILE A 204 -32.57 2.83 11.93
C ILE A 204 -32.02 2.23 13.20
N HIS A 205 -32.90 1.65 14.01
CA HIS A 205 -32.52 0.85 15.18
C HIS A 205 -32.75 -0.63 14.87
N SER A 206 -31.68 -1.41 14.81
CA SER A 206 -31.73 -2.84 14.50
C SER A 206 -30.68 -3.62 15.29
N ARG A 207 -31.02 -4.84 15.65
CA ARG A 207 -30.09 -5.82 16.23
C ARG A 207 -29.62 -6.85 15.21
N LYS A 208 -30.00 -6.68 13.92
CA LYS A 208 -29.69 -7.61 12.83
C LYS A 208 -28.99 -6.89 11.70
N GLY A 209 -28.24 -7.63 10.90
CA GLY A 209 -27.50 -7.10 9.76
C GLY A 209 -26.54 -5.99 10.18
N LEU A 210 -26.56 -4.88 9.47
CA LEU A 210 -25.70 -3.71 9.73
C LEU A 210 -26.06 -2.92 11.00
N GLY A 211 -26.87 -3.47 11.91
CA GLY A 211 -27.15 -2.89 13.21
C GLY A 211 -27.88 -1.55 13.16
N ASN A 212 -27.56 -0.65 14.08
CA ASN A 212 -28.08 0.70 14.10
C ASN A 212 -27.40 1.53 13.01
N ILE A 213 -28.18 2.31 12.25
CA ILE A 213 -27.73 3.06 11.08
C ILE A 213 -28.19 4.51 11.17
N VAL A 214 -27.26 5.42 10.88
CA VAL A 214 -27.56 6.81 10.56
C VAL A 214 -27.15 7.05 9.09
N GLU A 215 -28.07 7.64 8.32
CA GLU A 215 -27.78 8.09 6.95
C GLU A 215 -27.94 9.60 6.87
N ILE A 216 -26.97 10.26 6.25
CA ILE A 216 -26.93 11.71 6.09
C ILE A 216 -26.85 12.04 4.61
N THR A 217 -27.80 12.84 4.11
CA THR A 217 -27.75 13.40 2.76
C THR A 217 -27.12 14.78 2.82
N HIS A 218 -26.13 14.99 1.99
CA HIS A 218 -25.36 16.22 1.86
C HIS A 218 -25.86 17.07 0.68
N LYS A 219 -25.69 18.39 0.74
CA LYS A 219 -26.11 19.31 -0.33
C LYS A 219 -25.41 19.05 -1.66
N SER A 220 -24.21 18.48 -1.61
CA SER A 220 -23.39 18.09 -2.77
C SER A 220 -23.91 16.88 -3.56
N GLY A 221 -25.04 16.27 -3.14
CA GLY A 221 -25.57 15.05 -3.75
C GLY A 221 -24.97 13.76 -3.19
N TYR A 222 -24.01 13.86 -2.29
CA TYR A 222 -23.46 12.72 -1.56
C TYR A 222 -24.41 12.26 -0.46
N VAL A 223 -24.32 10.96 -0.17
CA VAL A 223 -25.00 10.33 0.97
C VAL A 223 -23.96 9.52 1.72
N THR A 224 -23.88 9.72 3.03
CA THR A 224 -23.01 8.91 3.91
C THR A 224 -23.88 8.06 4.83
N ARG A 225 -23.46 6.79 5.02
CA ARG A 225 -24.10 5.87 5.96
C ARG A 225 -23.10 5.41 7.00
N TYR A 226 -23.56 5.40 8.23
CA TYR A 226 -22.81 5.02 9.41
C TYR A 226 -23.54 3.86 10.05
N CYS A 227 -22.98 2.67 9.95
CA CYS A 227 -23.61 1.41 10.36
C CYS A 227 -22.89 0.81 11.57
N LEU A 228 -23.54 -0.17 12.21
CA LEU A 228 -23.06 -0.82 13.43
C LEU A 228 -22.88 0.17 14.59
N LEU A 229 -23.70 1.20 14.63
CA LEU A 229 -23.68 2.17 15.74
C LEU A 229 -24.17 1.53 17.05
N GLY A 230 -23.58 1.96 18.17
CA GLY A 230 -24.07 1.70 19.51
C GLY A 230 -25.24 2.63 19.83
N ASP A 231 -24.91 3.82 20.33
CA ASP A 231 -25.91 4.85 20.57
C ASP A 231 -26.00 5.78 19.37
N ILE A 232 -27.23 6.22 19.05
CA ILE A 232 -27.50 7.26 18.04
C ILE A 232 -27.83 8.57 18.79
N SER A 233 -27.10 9.64 18.49
CA SER A 233 -27.25 10.95 19.15
C SER A 233 -28.04 11.96 18.33
N VAL A 234 -28.48 11.58 17.13
CA VAL A 234 -29.22 12.44 16.19
C VAL A 234 -30.53 11.77 15.77
N ARG A 235 -31.45 12.55 15.20
CA ARG A 235 -32.75 12.03 14.75
C ARG A 235 -32.99 12.38 13.30
N LYS A 236 -33.76 11.53 12.60
CA LYS A 236 -34.22 11.78 11.25
C LYS A 236 -34.82 13.19 11.09
N GLY A 237 -34.46 13.89 10.03
CA GLY A 237 -34.90 15.26 9.71
C GLY A 237 -34.04 16.36 10.35
N ARG A 238 -33.10 16.04 11.25
CA ARG A 238 -32.19 17.03 11.84
C ARG A 238 -31.03 17.34 10.92
N THR A 239 -30.67 18.60 10.88
CA THR A 239 -29.43 19.05 10.23
C THR A 239 -28.25 18.81 11.17
N VAL A 240 -27.14 18.36 10.59
CA VAL A 240 -25.87 18.13 11.31
C VAL A 240 -24.76 18.91 10.59
N LYS A 241 -23.74 19.25 11.34
CA LYS A 241 -22.51 19.91 10.87
C LYS A 241 -21.38 18.89 10.73
N ARG A 242 -20.46 19.13 9.80
CA ARG A 242 -19.20 18.37 9.70
C ARG A 242 -18.52 18.35 11.09
N GLY A 243 -18.07 17.16 11.51
CA GLY A 243 -17.46 16.95 12.81
C GLY A 243 -18.45 16.95 14.01
N GLN A 244 -19.75 17.06 13.77
CA GLN A 244 -20.74 16.89 14.83
C GLN A 244 -20.87 15.42 15.19
N GLN A 245 -20.81 15.08 16.47
CA GLN A 245 -21.08 13.71 16.93
C GLN A 245 -22.51 13.28 16.60
N ILE A 246 -22.64 12.11 15.97
CA ILE A 246 -23.92 11.54 15.54
C ILE A 246 -24.26 10.22 16.25
N GLY A 247 -23.28 9.62 16.90
CA GLY A 247 -23.45 8.37 17.65
C GLY A 247 -22.13 7.87 18.21
N THR A 248 -22.09 6.59 18.52
CA THR A 248 -20.91 5.86 18.98
C THR A 248 -20.76 4.55 18.21
N VAL A 249 -19.55 4.01 18.14
CA VAL A 249 -19.29 2.67 17.61
C VAL A 249 -19.99 1.63 18.47
N GLY A 250 -20.71 0.72 17.83
CA GLY A 250 -21.36 -0.40 18.48
C GLY A 250 -20.53 -1.69 18.44
N PHE A 251 -21.19 -2.76 18.84
CA PHE A 251 -20.66 -4.11 18.74
C PHE A 251 -21.76 -5.05 18.26
N SER A 252 -21.47 -5.87 17.28
CA SER A 252 -22.35 -6.94 16.81
C SER A 252 -21.75 -8.30 17.18
N LEU A 253 -22.58 -9.22 17.67
CA LEU A 253 -22.15 -10.60 17.94
C LEU A 253 -21.81 -11.38 16.67
N SER A 254 -22.22 -10.88 15.51
CA SER A 254 -21.87 -11.45 14.20
C SER A 254 -20.61 -10.85 13.58
N ALA A 255 -19.95 -9.91 14.26
CA ALA A 255 -18.72 -9.29 13.80
C ALA A 255 -17.52 -9.77 14.63
N PRO A 256 -16.35 -10.01 14.04
CA PRO A 256 -15.16 -10.46 14.77
C PRO A 256 -14.59 -9.41 15.72
N ALA A 257 -14.83 -8.11 15.46
CA ALA A 257 -14.40 -7.00 16.29
C ALA A 257 -15.41 -5.84 16.21
N ALA A 258 -15.37 -4.96 17.23
CA ALA A 258 -16.12 -3.71 17.19
C ALA A 258 -15.53 -2.80 16.10
N HIS A 259 -16.37 -2.27 15.22
CA HIS A 259 -15.97 -1.40 14.12
C HIS A 259 -17.14 -0.52 13.70
N LEU A 260 -16.83 0.54 12.97
CA LEU A 260 -17.79 1.34 12.21
C LEU A 260 -17.75 0.84 10.76
N HIS A 261 -18.87 0.39 10.23
CA HIS A 261 -19.02 0.23 8.77
C HIS A 261 -19.49 1.56 8.19
N TYR A 262 -18.71 2.13 7.27
CA TYR A 262 -18.93 3.46 6.71
C TYR A 262 -19.05 3.38 5.20
N GLU A 263 -20.15 3.94 4.64
CA GLU A 263 -20.41 3.96 3.21
C GLU A 263 -20.48 5.41 2.69
N VAL A 264 -20.01 5.60 1.46
CA VAL A 264 -20.18 6.84 0.69
C VAL A 264 -20.91 6.52 -0.59
N ARG A 265 -21.93 7.29 -0.92
CA ARG A 265 -22.72 7.16 -2.15
C ARG A 265 -22.86 8.51 -2.84
N TYR A 266 -22.88 8.50 -4.16
CA TYR A 266 -23.12 9.69 -4.97
C TYR A 266 -24.19 9.37 -6.02
N HIS A 267 -25.29 10.10 -6.01
CA HIS A 267 -26.45 9.84 -6.87
C HIS A 267 -26.89 8.36 -6.92
N GLY A 268 -26.80 7.67 -5.79
CA GLY A 268 -27.17 6.26 -5.67
C GLY A 268 -26.07 5.26 -6.01
N THR A 269 -24.97 5.69 -6.62
CA THR A 269 -23.80 4.85 -6.87
C THR A 269 -22.95 4.74 -5.59
N ILE A 270 -22.54 3.53 -5.25
CA ILE A 270 -21.64 3.26 -4.12
C ILE A 270 -20.22 3.60 -4.55
N LEU A 271 -19.54 4.38 -3.73
CA LEU A 271 -18.17 4.82 -3.95
C LEU A 271 -17.26 4.26 -2.85
N ASP A 272 -15.99 4.04 -3.16
CA ASP A 272 -15.04 3.55 -2.16
C ASP A 272 -14.73 4.65 -1.15
N PRO A 273 -15.10 4.49 0.14
CA PRO A 273 -14.96 5.55 1.12
C PRO A 273 -13.50 5.91 1.42
N ILE A 274 -12.55 4.99 1.20
CA ILE A 274 -11.12 5.26 1.44
C ILE A 274 -10.65 6.51 0.70
N HIS A 275 -11.23 6.79 -0.47
CA HIS A 275 -10.88 7.92 -1.32
C HIS A 275 -11.35 9.27 -0.77
N TYR A 276 -12.16 9.27 0.27
CA TYR A 276 -12.70 10.46 0.92
C TYR A 276 -12.08 10.72 2.29
N LEU A 277 -11.18 9.84 2.78
CA LEU A 277 -10.58 9.95 4.11
C LEU A 277 -9.24 10.69 4.12
N PHE A 278 -8.63 10.94 2.97
CA PHE A 278 -7.30 11.57 2.84
C PHE A 278 -7.18 12.92 3.54
N ALA A 279 -8.25 13.68 3.59
CA ALA A 279 -8.30 15.02 4.11
C ALA A 279 -8.06 15.16 5.62
N SER A 280 -8.22 14.08 6.34
CA SER A 280 -8.21 14.07 7.80
C SER A 280 -6.95 13.41 8.37
N VAL A 281 -6.04 12.99 7.51
CA VAL A 281 -4.82 12.25 7.85
C VAL A 281 -3.63 12.81 7.09
N THR A 282 -2.43 12.48 7.52
CA THR A 282 -1.22 12.85 6.78
C THR A 282 -1.07 12.02 5.50
N PRO A 283 -0.35 12.47 4.47
CA PRO A 283 -0.13 11.71 3.24
C PRO A 283 0.49 10.33 3.49
N ASP A 284 1.47 10.22 4.39
CA ASP A 284 2.08 8.94 4.80
C ASP A 284 1.07 8.00 5.46
N GLU A 285 0.22 8.53 6.31
CA GLU A 285 -0.80 7.75 6.99
C GLU A 285 -1.91 7.31 6.02
N TYR A 286 -2.30 8.19 5.10
CA TYR A 286 -3.24 7.86 4.03
C TYR A 286 -2.73 6.75 3.10
N ALA A 287 -1.47 6.82 2.67
CA ALA A 287 -0.85 5.78 1.85
C ALA A 287 -0.87 4.41 2.57
N LYS A 288 -0.59 4.40 3.88
CA LYS A 288 -0.68 3.18 4.71
C LYS A 288 -2.13 2.69 4.86
N MET A 289 -3.10 3.59 5.04
CA MET A 289 -4.53 3.24 5.10
C MET A 289 -4.99 2.62 3.76
N LEU A 290 -4.60 3.22 2.64
CA LEU A 290 -4.91 2.71 1.31
C LEU A 290 -4.31 1.30 1.11
N TYR A 291 -3.06 1.10 1.50
CA TYR A 291 -2.41 -0.20 1.47
C TYR A 291 -3.16 -1.25 2.30
N MET A 292 -3.56 -0.89 3.53
CA MET A 292 -4.31 -1.79 4.41
C MET A 292 -5.68 -2.15 3.82
N SER A 293 -6.40 -1.18 3.28
CA SER A 293 -7.74 -1.37 2.71
C SER A 293 -7.77 -2.33 1.51
N VAL A 294 -6.72 -2.27 0.67
CA VAL A 294 -6.54 -3.17 -0.48
C VAL A 294 -6.11 -4.57 -0.04
N ARG A 295 -5.19 -4.65 0.93
CA ARG A 295 -4.65 -5.93 1.44
C ARG A 295 -5.64 -6.71 2.28
N THR A 296 -6.57 -6.04 2.94
CA THR A 296 -7.57 -6.69 3.79
C THR A 296 -8.65 -7.32 2.92
N SER A 297 -8.58 -8.64 2.77
CA SER A 297 -9.50 -9.44 1.97
C SER A 297 -10.74 -9.90 2.75
N GLN A 298 -10.81 -9.62 4.06
CA GLN A 298 -11.90 -10.04 4.93
C GLN A 298 -12.70 -8.83 5.41
N SER A 299 -14.03 -8.81 5.18
CA SER A 299 -14.93 -7.86 5.83
C SER A 299 -15.22 -8.29 7.26
N MET A 300 -15.72 -7.35 8.06
CA MET A 300 -16.06 -7.60 9.46
C MET A 300 -17.59 -7.68 9.70
N ASP A 301 -18.41 -7.42 8.72
CA ASP A 301 -19.87 -7.40 8.76
C ASP A 301 -20.55 -8.51 7.95
#